data_77817ceea84b262b7adeb808e291ba36
#
_entry.id   77817ceea84b262b7adeb808e291ba36
#
_cell.length_a   1.000
_cell.length_b   1.000
_cell.length_c   1.000
_cell.angle_alpha   90.00
_cell.angle_beta   90.00
_cell.angle_gamma   90.00
#
_symmetry.space_group_name_H-M   'P 1'
#
loop_
_entity.id
_entity.type
_entity.pdbx_description
1 polymer ?
#
loop_
_entity_poly.entity_id
_entity_poly.type
_entity_poly.pdbx_seq_one_letter_code
_entity_poly.pdbx_strand_id
1 'polypeptide(L)'
;MIRAVCAVLAAGFAISGCAASGDDGVYTRPDGTALSAADIHQTVERHMDAAGVPGLTLALVADGEVVFARAYGWRDVANELPLQTDTVMHGASLTKAAFGYMVVQLADEGLVDLDASIADLLPQPLPEYERYGDLEGDERWRLLTPRILLSHTSGLPNWRWFLDDQRLVFFFEPGERYVYSGEGLQILQLALEEGLGLDIGEEMQARVFDRFGMTRTAMSWREDFADNFAHGYTRDGEYVAYRPRNRVVVAGSMDTTLDDYAAFLAGLTRREGLSDAAFAELTAPQIAITSSRQFPSHLPEDTDENADIGLSYGLGWGIYETPYGRAIFKEGNEDGTNNYALCLIEAARCLLILSNRARADSTFLYLANALLGETGLPWAWKGYVPYDHAD
;
A
#
# COMPACT_ATOMS: atom_id res chain seq x y z
N MET A 1 -18.11 -61.60 26.98
CA MET A 1 -18.42 -60.20 27.36
C MET A 1 -17.11 -59.48 27.49
N ILE A 2 -16.69 -58.82 26.41
CA ILE A 2 -15.48 -58.00 26.37
C ILE A 2 -15.92 -56.59 26.04
N ARG A 3 -15.79 -55.66 26.95
CA ARG A 3 -16.09 -54.21 26.72
C ARG A 3 -14.85 -53.58 26.10
N ALA A 4 -15.04 -53.05 24.89
CA ALA A 4 -14.08 -52.17 24.24
C ALA A 4 -14.26 -50.75 24.78
N VAL A 5 -13.14 -50.17 25.30
CA VAL A 5 -13.05 -48.77 25.70
C VAL A 5 -12.52 -47.98 24.49
N CYS A 6 -13.34 -47.14 23.92
CA CYS A 6 -12.89 -46.14 22.94
C CYS A 6 -12.26 -44.97 23.69
N ALA A 7 -10.96 -44.77 23.51
CA ALA A 7 -10.28 -43.55 23.90
C ALA A 7 -10.46 -42.48 22.79
N VAL A 8 -11.14 -41.38 23.14
CA VAL A 8 -11.24 -40.19 22.29
C VAL A 8 -10.01 -39.33 22.55
N LEU A 9 -9.13 -39.25 21.56
CA LEU A 9 -8.04 -38.28 21.56
C LEU A 9 -8.61 -36.90 21.20
N ALA A 10 -8.71 -36.01 22.16
CA ALA A 10 -8.97 -34.59 21.90
C ALA A 10 -7.67 -33.95 21.43
N ALA A 11 -7.57 -33.64 20.14
CA ALA A 11 -6.54 -32.76 19.59
C ALA A 11 -6.86 -31.33 20.03
N GLY A 12 -6.10 -30.83 20.99
CA GLY A 12 -6.16 -29.41 21.37
C GLY A 12 -5.57 -28.55 20.24
N PHE A 13 -6.40 -27.83 19.53
CA PHE A 13 -5.96 -26.70 18.71
C PHE A 13 -5.51 -25.59 19.69
N ALA A 14 -4.21 -25.34 19.73
CA ALA A 14 -3.67 -24.14 20.36
C ALA A 14 -4.01 -22.97 19.44
N ILE A 15 -5.03 -22.20 19.81
CA ILE A 15 -5.26 -20.87 19.24
C ILE A 15 -4.11 -20.03 19.79
N SER A 16 -3.11 -19.75 18.93
CA SER A 16 -2.11 -18.71 19.20
C SER A 16 -2.84 -17.37 19.14
N GLY A 17 -3.33 -16.94 20.30
CA GLY A 17 -3.82 -15.58 20.45
C GLY A 17 -2.67 -14.61 20.19
N CYS A 18 -2.85 -13.64 19.27
CA CYS A 18 -2.00 -12.47 19.20
C CYS A 18 -1.93 -11.85 20.60
N ALA A 19 -0.79 -12.01 21.27
CA ALA A 19 -0.51 -11.30 22.50
C ALA A 19 -0.39 -9.83 22.12
N ALA A 20 -1.32 -9.00 22.58
CA ALA A 20 -1.12 -7.56 22.62
C ALA A 20 0.23 -7.34 23.36
N SER A 21 1.23 -6.81 22.64
CA SER A 21 2.51 -6.45 23.22
C SER A 21 2.24 -5.45 24.34
N GLY A 22 2.55 -5.85 25.59
CA GLY A 22 2.35 -4.99 26.75
C GLY A 22 3.13 -3.67 26.60
N ASP A 23 2.70 -2.63 27.32
CA ASP A 23 3.31 -1.29 27.35
C ASP A 23 4.79 -1.25 27.78
N ASP A 24 5.39 -2.39 28.09
CA ASP A 24 6.77 -2.52 28.60
C ASP A 24 7.81 -2.88 27.51
N GLY A 25 7.38 -2.99 26.22
CA GLY A 25 8.27 -3.35 25.11
C GLY A 25 9.25 -2.24 24.75
N VAL A 26 10.51 -2.61 24.49
CA VAL A 26 11.53 -1.72 23.91
C VAL A 26 11.67 -2.03 22.43
N TYR A 27 11.42 -1.04 21.58
CA TYR A 27 11.69 -1.13 20.15
C TYR A 27 13.12 -0.61 19.88
N THR A 28 13.88 -1.33 19.07
CA THR A 28 15.21 -0.90 18.65
C THR A 28 15.21 -0.49 17.18
N ARG A 29 15.54 0.76 16.93
CA ARG A 29 15.70 1.34 15.60
C ARG A 29 16.86 0.69 14.83
N PRO A 30 16.91 0.83 13.48
CA PRO A 30 18.02 0.35 12.67
C PRO A 30 19.41 0.88 13.10
N ASP A 31 19.48 2.11 13.64
CA ASP A 31 20.72 2.72 14.15
C ASP A 31 21.12 2.25 15.56
N GLY A 32 20.39 1.31 16.16
CA GLY A 32 20.64 0.78 17.50
C GLY A 32 19.99 1.60 18.63
N THR A 33 19.33 2.72 18.35
CA THR A 33 18.65 3.51 19.38
C THR A 33 17.44 2.73 19.92
N ALA A 34 17.39 2.58 21.23
CA ALA A 34 16.26 1.95 21.92
C ALA A 34 15.19 3.01 22.24
N LEU A 35 13.93 2.70 21.92
CA LEU A 35 12.77 3.53 22.24
C LEU A 35 11.81 2.73 23.11
N SER A 36 11.38 3.30 24.23
CA SER A 36 10.28 2.74 25.02
C SER A 36 8.95 3.04 24.35
N ALA A 37 7.90 2.29 24.69
CA ALA A 37 6.54 2.57 24.26
C ALA A 37 6.13 4.02 24.61
N ALA A 38 6.54 4.52 25.79
CA ALA A 38 6.27 5.89 26.23
C ALA A 38 6.94 6.94 25.30
N ASP A 39 8.18 6.71 24.85
CA ASP A 39 8.87 7.61 23.91
C ASP A 39 8.13 7.65 22.57
N ILE A 40 7.66 6.49 22.10
CA ILE A 40 6.88 6.40 20.86
C ILE A 40 5.55 7.14 21.02
N HIS A 41 4.81 6.90 22.09
CA HIS A 41 3.55 7.59 22.38
C HIS A 41 3.71 9.11 22.40
N GLN A 42 4.67 9.61 23.18
CA GLN A 42 4.95 11.04 23.27
C GLN A 42 5.31 11.65 21.91
N THR A 43 6.07 10.91 21.09
CA THR A 43 6.44 11.36 19.76
C THR A 43 5.23 11.46 18.85
N VAL A 44 4.38 10.43 18.80
CA VAL A 44 3.19 10.41 17.93
C VAL A 44 2.21 11.51 18.34
N GLU A 45 1.85 11.62 19.63
CA GLU A 45 0.91 12.61 20.14
C GLU A 45 1.39 14.03 19.86
N ARG A 46 2.66 14.33 20.12
CA ARG A 46 3.25 15.65 19.83
C ARG A 46 3.10 16.04 18.35
N HIS A 47 3.35 15.14 17.42
CA HIS A 47 3.27 15.45 15.98
C HIS A 47 1.80 15.52 15.51
N MET A 48 0.93 14.69 16.05
CA MET A 48 -0.51 14.77 15.78
C MET A 48 -1.10 16.12 16.24
N ASP A 49 -0.79 16.52 17.48
CA ASP A 49 -1.27 17.78 18.05
C ASP A 49 -0.78 18.98 17.22
N ALA A 50 0.52 19.00 16.89
CA ALA A 50 1.11 20.08 16.11
C ALA A 50 0.53 20.19 14.69
N ALA A 51 0.19 19.06 14.06
CA ALA A 51 -0.41 19.00 12.72
C ALA A 51 -1.95 19.06 12.74
N GLY A 52 -2.59 18.98 13.92
CA GLY A 52 -4.04 18.94 14.07
C GLY A 52 -4.65 17.68 13.45
N VAL A 53 -4.01 16.53 13.59
CA VAL A 53 -4.49 15.23 13.08
C VAL A 53 -5.44 14.60 14.11
N PRO A 54 -6.74 14.39 13.79
CA PRO A 54 -7.73 13.95 14.77
C PRO A 54 -7.66 12.45 15.08
N GLY A 55 -7.16 11.64 14.14
CA GLY A 55 -7.03 10.19 14.28
C GLY A 55 -5.89 9.64 13.45
N LEU A 56 -5.03 8.84 14.10
CA LEU A 56 -3.90 8.17 13.47
C LEU A 56 -3.67 6.83 14.15
N THR A 57 -3.39 5.80 13.34
CA THR A 57 -2.90 4.52 13.83
C THR A 57 -1.47 4.30 13.35
N LEU A 58 -0.65 3.67 14.19
CA LEU A 58 0.76 3.43 13.89
C LEU A 58 1.19 2.04 14.33
N ALA A 59 1.88 1.33 13.44
CA ALA A 59 2.55 0.08 13.76
C ALA A 59 4.01 0.10 13.38
N LEU A 60 4.82 -0.62 14.18
CA LEU A 60 6.21 -0.93 13.90
C LEU A 60 6.36 -2.44 13.76
N VAL A 61 7.04 -2.85 12.69
CA VAL A 61 7.44 -4.23 12.46
C VAL A 61 8.95 -4.33 12.65
N ALA A 62 9.39 -5.36 13.36
CA ALA A 62 10.80 -5.68 13.51
C ALA A 62 10.99 -7.19 13.37
N ASP A 63 11.95 -7.59 12.54
CA ASP A 63 12.34 -8.98 12.33
C ASP A 63 11.16 -9.92 12.00
N GLY A 64 10.19 -9.40 11.25
CA GLY A 64 9.01 -10.14 10.81
C GLY A 64 7.86 -10.19 11.82
N GLU A 65 7.95 -9.46 12.93
CA GLU A 65 6.92 -9.42 13.98
C GLU A 65 6.41 -7.99 14.17
N VAL A 66 5.10 -7.84 14.45
CA VAL A 66 4.54 -6.56 14.86
C VAL A 66 4.92 -6.31 16.31
N VAL A 67 5.86 -5.38 16.54
CA VAL A 67 6.40 -5.10 17.88
C VAL A 67 5.72 -3.93 18.58
N PHE A 68 5.00 -3.11 17.83
CA PHE A 68 4.21 -2.00 18.34
C PHE A 68 3.01 -1.76 17.43
N ALA A 69 1.82 -1.62 17.98
CA ALA A 69 0.61 -1.22 17.26
C ALA A 69 -0.31 -0.42 18.19
N ARG A 70 -0.65 0.80 17.81
CA ARG A 70 -1.50 1.70 18.61
C ARG A 70 -2.36 2.61 17.74
N ALA A 71 -3.48 2.98 18.29
CA ALA A 71 -4.40 3.98 17.75
C ALA A 71 -4.45 5.21 18.65
N TYR A 72 -4.59 6.37 18.05
CA TYR A 72 -4.62 7.68 18.71
C TYR A 72 -5.78 8.50 18.19
N GLY A 73 -6.45 9.22 19.09
CA GLY A 73 -7.54 10.11 18.75
C GLY A 73 -8.84 9.40 18.34
N TRP A 74 -9.54 9.96 17.36
CA TRP A 74 -10.95 9.67 17.09
C TRP A 74 -11.16 9.07 15.70
N ARG A 75 -11.96 7.98 15.60
CA ARG A 75 -12.51 7.50 14.32
C ARG A 75 -13.72 8.33 13.87
N ASP A 76 -14.38 8.98 14.80
CA ASP A 76 -15.49 9.91 14.59
C ASP A 76 -15.37 11.05 15.61
N VAL A 77 -14.95 12.22 15.14
CA VAL A 77 -14.70 13.40 15.98
C VAL A 77 -16.00 13.95 16.55
N ALA A 78 -17.08 13.97 15.75
CA ALA A 78 -18.35 14.57 16.15
C ALA A 78 -19.05 13.80 17.27
N ASN A 79 -18.87 12.48 17.31
CA ASN A 79 -19.47 11.60 18.32
C ASN A 79 -18.46 11.14 19.38
N GLU A 80 -17.23 11.67 19.36
CA GLU A 80 -16.13 11.31 20.28
C GLU A 80 -15.91 9.77 20.35
N LEU A 81 -16.01 9.08 19.20
CA LEU A 81 -15.75 7.66 19.13
C LEU A 81 -14.26 7.40 18.94
N PRO A 82 -13.60 6.67 19.85
CA PRO A 82 -12.15 6.46 19.77
C PRO A 82 -11.76 5.62 18.56
N LEU A 83 -10.62 5.95 17.96
CA LEU A 83 -9.95 5.12 16.97
C LEU A 83 -9.34 3.88 17.66
N GLN A 84 -9.38 2.72 17.00
CA GLN A 84 -8.84 1.46 17.49
C GLN A 84 -7.94 0.84 16.40
N THR A 85 -7.08 -0.11 16.77
CA THR A 85 -6.17 -0.75 15.81
C THR A 85 -6.91 -1.63 14.80
N ASP A 86 -8.09 -2.13 15.18
CA ASP A 86 -9.01 -2.89 14.33
C ASP A 86 -10.09 -2.02 13.65
N THR A 87 -10.05 -0.68 13.80
CA THR A 87 -10.95 0.22 13.07
C THR A 87 -10.64 0.14 11.59
N VAL A 88 -11.67 -0.11 10.79
CA VAL A 88 -11.55 -0.16 9.33
C VAL A 88 -11.34 1.25 8.78
N MET A 89 -10.34 1.39 7.94
CA MET A 89 -9.96 2.64 7.29
C MET A 89 -9.75 2.41 5.80
N HIS A 90 -9.99 3.45 5.02
CA HIS A 90 -9.72 3.35 3.59
C HIS A 90 -8.22 3.26 3.30
N GLY A 91 -7.80 2.12 2.74
CA GLY A 91 -6.40 1.86 2.38
C GLY A 91 -5.91 2.68 1.18
N ALA A 92 -6.85 3.15 0.33
CA ALA A 92 -6.54 3.88 -0.90
C ALA A 92 -5.43 3.14 -1.70
N SER A 93 -4.39 3.85 -2.13
CA SER A 93 -3.32 3.29 -2.97
C SER A 93 -2.40 2.28 -2.26
N LEU A 94 -2.56 2.00 -0.96
CA LEU A 94 -1.93 0.82 -0.35
C LEU A 94 -2.39 -0.49 -1.02
N THR A 95 -3.58 -0.48 -1.63
CA THR A 95 -4.09 -1.56 -2.48
C THR A 95 -3.09 -2.01 -3.53
N LYS A 96 -2.38 -1.06 -4.16
CA LYS A 96 -1.42 -1.33 -5.25
C LYS A 96 -0.25 -2.21 -4.80
N ALA A 97 0.23 -2.01 -3.58
CA ALA A 97 1.31 -2.79 -3.00
C ALA A 97 0.88 -4.25 -2.73
N ALA A 98 -0.30 -4.43 -2.15
CA ALA A 98 -0.89 -5.74 -1.93
C ALA A 98 -1.22 -6.45 -3.25
N PHE A 99 -1.73 -5.73 -4.24
CA PHE A 99 -1.97 -6.25 -5.59
C PHE A 99 -0.67 -6.63 -6.31
N GLY A 100 0.38 -5.79 -6.21
CA GLY A 100 1.71 -6.10 -6.76
C GLY A 100 2.28 -7.39 -6.16
N TYR A 101 2.15 -7.58 -4.85
CA TYR A 101 2.53 -8.82 -4.18
C TYR A 101 1.76 -10.02 -4.76
N MET A 102 0.44 -9.91 -4.93
CA MET A 102 -0.39 -10.98 -5.52
C MET A 102 0.05 -11.33 -6.95
N VAL A 103 0.29 -10.32 -7.80
CA VAL A 103 0.70 -10.56 -9.20
C VAL A 103 2.09 -11.22 -9.26
N VAL A 104 3.03 -10.79 -8.41
CA VAL A 104 4.35 -11.43 -8.33
C VAL A 104 4.24 -12.88 -7.83
N GLN A 105 3.31 -13.18 -6.92
CA GLN A 105 3.04 -14.55 -6.51
C GLN A 105 2.49 -15.39 -7.67
N LEU A 106 1.55 -14.84 -8.47
CA LEU A 106 1.07 -15.52 -9.69
C LEU A 106 2.20 -15.77 -10.69
N ALA A 107 3.16 -14.84 -10.77
CA ALA A 107 4.34 -15.01 -11.64
C ALA A 107 5.30 -16.08 -11.10
N ASP A 108 5.52 -16.13 -9.79
CA ASP A 108 6.34 -17.16 -9.13
C ASP A 108 5.77 -18.57 -9.31
N GLU A 109 4.45 -18.69 -9.41
CA GLU A 109 3.73 -19.93 -9.72
C GLU A 109 3.69 -20.25 -11.23
N GLY A 110 4.18 -19.35 -12.09
CA GLY A 110 4.20 -19.51 -13.55
C GLY A 110 2.83 -19.30 -14.21
N LEU A 111 1.87 -18.70 -13.51
CA LEU A 111 0.54 -18.37 -14.04
C LEU A 111 0.53 -17.06 -14.83
N VAL A 112 1.44 -16.15 -14.53
CA VAL A 112 1.63 -14.86 -15.20
C VAL A 112 3.08 -14.73 -15.62
N ASP A 113 3.32 -14.35 -16.88
CA ASP A 113 4.63 -13.89 -17.33
C ASP A 113 4.66 -12.37 -17.21
N LEU A 114 5.56 -11.83 -16.35
CA LEU A 114 5.67 -10.40 -16.12
C LEU A 114 6.06 -9.60 -17.36
N ASP A 115 6.68 -10.26 -18.35
CA ASP A 115 7.24 -9.63 -19.55
C ASP A 115 6.45 -9.95 -20.84
N ALA A 116 5.44 -10.82 -20.76
CA ALA A 116 4.55 -11.07 -21.87
C ALA A 116 3.59 -9.89 -22.11
N SER A 117 3.28 -9.62 -23.37
CA SER A 117 2.28 -8.60 -23.71
C SER A 117 0.91 -8.98 -23.18
N ILE A 118 0.18 -8.00 -22.61
CA ILE A 118 -1.25 -8.20 -22.29
C ILE A 118 -2.11 -8.53 -23.52
N ALA A 119 -1.64 -8.16 -24.71
CA ALA A 119 -2.31 -8.50 -25.96
C ALA A 119 -2.38 -10.02 -26.20
N ASP A 120 -1.42 -10.78 -25.63
CA ASP A 120 -1.40 -12.24 -25.72
C ASP A 120 -2.35 -12.89 -24.69
N LEU A 121 -2.73 -12.15 -23.64
CA LEU A 121 -3.67 -12.60 -22.61
C LEU A 121 -5.13 -12.27 -22.97
N LEU A 122 -5.37 -11.10 -23.54
CA LEU A 122 -6.73 -10.60 -23.79
C LEU A 122 -7.41 -11.37 -24.92
N PRO A 123 -8.69 -11.80 -24.74
CA PRO A 123 -9.46 -12.51 -25.78
C PRO A 123 -9.83 -11.61 -26.98
N GLN A 124 -9.76 -10.30 -26.83
CA GLN A 124 -9.99 -9.30 -27.88
C GLN A 124 -9.04 -8.10 -27.69
N PRO A 125 -8.79 -7.32 -28.74
CA PRO A 125 -7.96 -6.11 -28.64
C PRO A 125 -8.41 -5.16 -27.55
N LEU A 126 -7.48 -4.57 -26.78
CA LEU A 126 -7.81 -3.65 -25.70
C LEU A 126 -8.73 -2.50 -26.11
N PRO A 127 -8.58 -1.84 -27.30
CA PRO A 127 -9.48 -0.78 -27.74
C PRO A 127 -10.91 -1.24 -28.04
N GLU A 128 -11.18 -2.54 -28.18
CA GLU A 128 -12.53 -3.06 -28.39
C GLU A 128 -13.36 -3.14 -27.09
N TYR A 129 -12.73 -2.98 -25.93
CA TYR A 129 -13.46 -2.78 -24.67
C TYR A 129 -13.93 -1.32 -24.59
N GLU A 130 -15.22 -1.10 -24.34
CA GLU A 130 -15.86 0.23 -24.30
C GLU A 130 -15.04 1.25 -23.50
N ARG A 131 -14.52 0.83 -22.36
CA ARG A 131 -13.71 1.68 -21.48
C ARG A 131 -12.41 2.17 -22.14
N TYR A 132 -11.85 1.44 -23.08
CA TYR A 132 -10.53 1.67 -23.67
C TYR A 132 -10.58 2.06 -25.14
N GLY A 133 -11.78 2.38 -25.67
CA GLY A 133 -11.99 2.81 -27.04
C GLY A 133 -11.19 4.07 -27.45
N ASP A 134 -10.78 4.91 -26.48
CA ASP A 134 -9.90 6.05 -26.73
C ASP A 134 -8.55 5.64 -27.34
N LEU A 135 -8.13 4.39 -27.17
CA LEU A 135 -6.87 3.85 -27.69
C LEU A 135 -7.00 3.29 -29.13
N GLU A 136 -8.16 3.43 -29.78
CA GLU A 136 -8.33 2.97 -31.15
C GLU A 136 -7.32 3.66 -32.10
N GLY A 137 -6.57 2.84 -32.84
CA GLY A 137 -5.53 3.30 -33.76
C GLY A 137 -4.17 3.58 -33.11
N ASP A 138 -4.05 3.45 -31.79
CA ASP A 138 -2.76 3.55 -31.08
C ASP A 138 -2.25 2.17 -30.67
N GLU A 139 -1.29 1.63 -31.40
CA GLU A 139 -0.77 0.26 -31.21
C GLU A 139 0.13 0.12 -29.96
N ARG A 140 0.44 1.21 -29.24
CA ARG A 140 1.31 1.17 -28.05
C ARG A 140 0.73 0.31 -26.92
N TRP A 141 -0.58 0.10 -26.86
CA TRP A 141 -1.18 -0.81 -25.89
C TRP A 141 -0.64 -2.26 -25.98
N ARG A 142 -0.13 -2.68 -27.16
CA ARG A 142 0.48 -4.00 -27.37
C ARG A 142 1.84 -4.16 -26.70
N LEU A 143 2.46 -3.04 -26.31
CA LEU A 143 3.73 -3.04 -25.57
C LEU A 143 3.53 -3.18 -24.06
N LEU A 144 2.29 -3.07 -23.59
CA LEU A 144 1.99 -3.19 -22.16
C LEU A 144 2.21 -4.61 -21.68
N THR A 145 2.97 -4.76 -20.60
CA THR A 145 3.20 -6.02 -19.89
C THR A 145 2.83 -5.85 -18.42
N PRO A 146 2.60 -6.93 -17.66
CA PRO A 146 2.38 -6.83 -16.21
C PRO A 146 3.47 -6.03 -15.48
N ARG A 147 4.75 -6.21 -15.86
CA ARG A 147 5.88 -5.43 -15.32
C ARG A 147 5.72 -3.94 -15.59
N ILE A 148 5.45 -3.55 -16.82
CA ILE A 148 5.27 -2.15 -17.24
C ILE A 148 4.09 -1.52 -16.47
N LEU A 149 3.00 -2.26 -16.28
CA LEU A 149 1.81 -1.77 -15.60
C LEU A 149 2.03 -1.62 -14.09
N LEU A 150 2.70 -2.60 -13.44
CA LEU A 150 3.02 -2.56 -12.01
C LEU A 150 4.10 -1.52 -11.67
N SER A 151 5.04 -1.27 -12.56
CA SER A 151 6.11 -0.28 -12.35
C SER A 151 5.72 1.14 -12.71
N HIS A 152 4.45 1.38 -13.09
CA HIS A 152 3.97 2.69 -13.52
C HIS A 152 4.76 3.28 -14.69
N THR A 153 5.13 2.43 -15.65
CA THR A 153 5.82 2.85 -16.87
C THR A 153 4.96 2.70 -18.13
N SER A 154 3.65 2.60 -17.96
CA SER A 154 2.72 2.46 -19.08
C SER A 154 2.64 3.67 -20.00
N GLY A 155 3.06 4.85 -19.53
CA GLY A 155 2.85 6.12 -20.25
C GLY A 155 1.42 6.67 -20.14
N LEU A 156 0.51 5.97 -19.46
CA LEU A 156 -0.89 6.38 -19.28
C LEU A 156 -1.07 7.29 -18.06
N PRO A 157 -2.10 8.16 -18.01
CA PRO A 157 -2.39 9.03 -16.87
C PRO A 157 -2.71 8.24 -15.60
N ASN A 158 -2.65 8.92 -14.44
CA ASN A 158 -3.18 8.33 -13.20
C ASN A 158 -4.67 8.03 -13.37
N TRP A 159 -5.44 9.06 -13.69
CA TRP A 159 -6.86 8.92 -14.03
C TRP A 159 -7.19 9.85 -15.17
N ARG A 160 -7.92 9.36 -16.19
CA ARG A 160 -8.32 10.20 -17.33
C ARG A 160 -9.18 11.39 -16.93
N TRP A 161 -9.98 11.27 -15.87
CA TRP A 161 -10.83 12.38 -15.39
C TRP A 161 -10.06 13.52 -14.72
N PHE A 162 -8.74 13.42 -14.56
CA PHE A 162 -7.87 14.53 -14.18
C PHE A 162 -7.37 15.33 -15.40
N LEU A 163 -7.67 14.87 -16.62
CA LEU A 163 -7.35 15.56 -17.86
C LEU A 163 -8.55 16.37 -18.32
N ASP A 164 -8.30 17.50 -18.98
CA ASP A 164 -9.35 18.43 -19.43
C ASP A 164 -10.36 17.76 -20.39
N ASP A 165 -9.87 16.90 -21.28
CA ASP A 165 -10.69 16.17 -22.26
C ASP A 165 -11.18 14.79 -21.74
N GLN A 166 -10.72 14.37 -20.56
CA GLN A 166 -11.04 13.11 -19.93
C GLN A 166 -10.76 11.86 -20.79
N ARG A 167 -9.81 11.96 -21.73
CA ARG A 167 -9.46 10.89 -22.64
C ARG A 167 -8.26 10.11 -22.14
N LEU A 168 -8.28 8.78 -22.41
CA LEU A 168 -7.12 7.92 -22.17
C LEU A 168 -6.13 8.06 -23.33
N VAL A 169 -4.94 8.57 -23.02
CA VAL A 169 -3.87 8.80 -24.00
C VAL A 169 -2.53 8.36 -23.42
N PHE A 170 -1.62 7.95 -24.27
CA PHE A 170 -0.23 7.72 -23.89
C PHE A 170 0.56 9.02 -23.96
N PHE A 171 1.16 9.45 -22.84
CA PHE A 171 2.07 10.60 -22.80
C PHE A 171 3.48 10.23 -23.25
N PHE A 172 3.89 8.97 -23.02
CA PHE A 172 5.22 8.44 -23.32
C PHE A 172 5.09 7.02 -23.87
N GLU A 173 6.18 6.51 -24.45
CA GLU A 173 6.23 5.10 -24.85
C GLU A 173 6.21 4.18 -23.61
N PRO A 174 5.47 3.07 -23.65
CA PRO A 174 5.50 2.08 -22.58
C PRO A 174 6.92 1.61 -22.26
N GLY A 175 7.30 1.66 -20.98
CA GLY A 175 8.64 1.31 -20.52
C GLY A 175 9.66 2.45 -20.52
N GLU A 176 9.33 3.61 -21.11
CA GLU A 176 10.30 4.70 -21.28
C GLU A 176 10.61 5.42 -19.96
N ARG A 177 9.58 5.75 -19.18
CA ARG A 177 9.73 6.49 -17.94
C ARG A 177 8.58 6.25 -16.96
N TYR A 178 8.82 6.63 -15.71
CA TYR A 178 7.81 6.58 -14.67
C TYR A 178 6.70 7.62 -14.92
N VAL A 179 5.46 7.12 -14.96
CA VAL A 179 4.23 7.93 -14.93
C VAL A 179 3.22 7.19 -14.05
N TYR A 180 2.98 7.67 -12.84
CA TYR A 180 2.04 7.03 -11.92
C TYR A 180 0.66 6.86 -12.56
N SER A 181 0.17 5.62 -12.67
CA SER A 181 -1.01 5.30 -13.45
C SER A 181 -1.95 4.32 -12.73
N GLY A 182 -3.10 4.82 -12.30
CA GLY A 182 -4.22 3.99 -11.88
C GLY A 182 -4.92 3.34 -13.06
N GLU A 183 -4.99 4.03 -14.22
CA GLU A 183 -5.54 3.47 -15.46
C GLU A 183 -4.73 2.25 -15.93
N GLY A 184 -3.39 2.33 -15.87
CA GLY A 184 -2.53 1.19 -16.22
C GLY A 184 -2.80 -0.03 -15.35
N LEU A 185 -2.96 0.14 -14.03
CA LEU A 185 -3.27 -0.98 -13.15
C LEU A 185 -4.67 -1.57 -13.40
N GLN A 186 -5.65 -0.76 -13.81
CA GLN A 186 -6.95 -1.29 -14.20
C GLN A 186 -6.91 -2.06 -15.54
N ILE A 187 -5.98 -1.72 -16.43
CA ILE A 187 -5.72 -2.53 -17.63
C ILE A 187 -5.12 -3.89 -17.23
N LEU A 188 -4.20 -3.91 -16.26
CA LEU A 188 -3.68 -5.19 -15.75
C LEU A 188 -4.78 -6.02 -15.09
N GLN A 189 -5.64 -5.41 -14.27
CA GLN A 189 -6.81 -6.08 -13.71
C GLN A 189 -7.66 -6.72 -14.80
N LEU A 190 -8.05 -5.95 -15.82
CA LEU A 190 -8.81 -6.48 -16.96
C LEU A 190 -8.11 -7.65 -17.64
N ALA A 191 -6.79 -7.53 -17.89
CA ALA A 191 -6.03 -8.59 -18.56
C ALA A 191 -6.00 -9.89 -17.75
N LEU A 192 -5.92 -9.80 -16.43
CA LEU A 192 -5.99 -10.97 -15.54
C LEU A 192 -7.39 -11.56 -15.46
N GLU A 193 -8.43 -10.71 -15.38
CA GLU A 193 -9.83 -11.15 -15.32
C GLU A 193 -10.29 -11.77 -16.64
N GLU A 194 -10.12 -11.08 -17.76
CA GLU A 194 -10.59 -11.53 -19.08
C GLU A 194 -9.66 -12.58 -19.71
N GLY A 195 -8.36 -12.45 -19.50
CA GLY A 195 -7.36 -13.32 -20.13
C GLY A 195 -7.13 -14.63 -19.40
N LEU A 196 -7.14 -14.62 -18.07
CA LEU A 196 -6.92 -15.81 -17.24
C LEU A 196 -8.19 -16.30 -16.54
N GLY A 197 -9.29 -15.56 -16.64
CA GLY A 197 -10.54 -15.91 -15.98
C GLY A 197 -10.50 -15.81 -14.45
N LEU A 198 -9.60 -14.97 -13.90
CA LEU A 198 -9.45 -14.77 -12.46
C LEU A 198 -10.55 -13.83 -11.93
N ASP A 199 -11.05 -14.09 -10.73
CA ASP A 199 -11.75 -13.09 -9.93
C ASP A 199 -10.70 -12.41 -9.02
N ILE A 200 -10.36 -11.16 -9.31
CA ILE A 200 -9.32 -10.45 -8.58
C ILE A 200 -9.69 -10.22 -7.11
N GLY A 201 -10.99 -10.10 -6.79
CA GLY A 201 -11.44 -10.01 -5.41
C GLY A 201 -11.17 -11.31 -4.64
N GLU A 202 -11.48 -12.46 -5.23
CA GLU A 202 -11.22 -13.79 -4.66
C GLU A 202 -9.70 -14.09 -4.57
N GLU A 203 -8.94 -13.73 -5.59
CA GLU A 203 -7.47 -13.91 -5.58
C GLU A 203 -6.80 -13.06 -4.48
N MET A 204 -7.19 -11.80 -4.33
CA MET A 204 -6.72 -10.95 -3.23
C MET A 204 -7.11 -11.50 -1.87
N GLN A 205 -8.34 -12.01 -1.74
CA GLN A 205 -8.79 -12.64 -0.49
C GLN A 205 -7.92 -13.86 -0.15
N ALA A 206 -7.77 -14.79 -1.06
CA ALA A 206 -7.08 -16.06 -0.80
C ALA A 206 -5.56 -15.91 -0.66
N ARG A 207 -4.94 -15.11 -1.55
CA ARG A 207 -3.48 -15.02 -1.66
C ARG A 207 -2.86 -14.00 -0.73
N VAL A 208 -3.64 -12.98 -0.34
CA VAL A 208 -3.16 -11.90 0.52
C VAL A 208 -3.89 -11.92 1.86
N PHE A 209 -5.20 -11.70 1.86
CA PHE A 209 -5.91 -11.46 3.12
C PHE A 209 -5.97 -12.69 4.01
N ASP A 210 -6.34 -13.84 3.49
CA ASP A 210 -6.37 -15.10 4.26
C ASP A 210 -4.97 -15.55 4.68
N ARG A 211 -3.97 -15.38 3.78
CA ARG A 211 -2.58 -15.75 4.06
C ARG A 211 -2.03 -15.02 5.27
N PHE A 212 -2.28 -13.73 5.37
CA PHE A 212 -1.75 -12.89 6.46
C PHE A 212 -2.74 -12.67 7.60
N GLY A 213 -3.90 -13.37 7.59
CA GLY A 213 -4.92 -13.25 8.63
C GLY A 213 -5.60 -11.90 8.68
N MET A 214 -5.74 -11.22 7.54
CA MET A 214 -6.34 -9.88 7.40
C MET A 214 -7.87 -9.97 7.39
N THR A 215 -8.44 -10.30 8.52
CA THR A 215 -9.87 -10.66 8.63
C THR A 215 -10.83 -9.49 8.49
N ARG A 216 -10.35 -8.26 8.69
CA ARG A 216 -11.11 -7.01 8.55
C ARG A 216 -10.64 -6.17 7.36
N THR A 217 -10.11 -6.85 6.33
CA THR A 217 -9.69 -6.26 5.05
C THR A 217 -10.53 -6.81 3.92
N ALA A 218 -10.90 -5.97 2.96
CA ALA A 218 -11.62 -6.39 1.76
C ALA A 218 -11.40 -5.42 0.59
N MET A 219 -11.57 -5.92 -0.64
CA MET A 219 -11.50 -5.10 -1.86
C MET A 219 -12.82 -4.38 -2.17
N SER A 220 -13.89 -4.71 -1.48
CA SER A 220 -15.20 -4.07 -1.55
C SER A 220 -15.82 -3.98 -0.17
N TRP A 221 -16.76 -3.05 0.01
CA TRP A 221 -17.43 -2.83 1.28
C TRP A 221 -18.08 -4.09 1.84
N ARG A 222 -17.91 -4.33 3.14
CA ARG A 222 -18.59 -5.36 3.92
C ARG A 222 -19.48 -4.70 4.98
N GLU A 223 -20.66 -5.23 5.20
CA GLU A 223 -21.62 -4.67 6.16
C GLU A 223 -21.12 -4.69 7.61
N ASP A 224 -20.28 -5.68 7.97
CA ASP A 224 -19.67 -5.76 9.30
C ASP A 224 -18.60 -4.67 9.57
N PHE A 225 -18.21 -3.90 8.55
CA PHE A 225 -17.33 -2.74 8.73
C PHE A 225 -18.04 -1.55 9.37
N ALA A 226 -19.35 -1.45 9.21
CA ALA A 226 -20.16 -0.30 9.66
C ALA A 226 -20.05 -0.03 11.17
N ASP A 227 -19.85 -1.06 11.99
CA ASP A 227 -19.80 -0.94 13.45
C ASP A 227 -18.51 -0.25 13.93
N ASN A 228 -17.40 -0.40 13.18
CA ASN A 228 -16.09 0.15 13.55
C ASN A 228 -15.33 0.63 12.31
N PHE A 229 -15.81 1.71 11.71
CA PHE A 229 -15.25 2.36 10.53
C PHE A 229 -14.86 3.81 10.85
N ALA A 230 -13.73 4.29 10.29
CA ALA A 230 -13.28 5.65 10.51
C ALA A 230 -13.90 6.63 9.51
N HIS A 231 -14.43 7.73 10.03
CA HIS A 231 -14.84 8.87 9.22
C HIS A 231 -13.63 9.64 8.71
N GLY A 232 -13.67 10.08 7.45
CA GLY A 232 -12.62 10.89 6.84
C GLY A 232 -12.78 12.38 7.15
N TYR A 233 -11.65 13.11 7.15
CA TYR A 233 -11.63 14.55 7.34
C TYR A 233 -10.72 15.22 6.29
N THR A 234 -11.22 16.31 5.67
CA THR A 234 -10.44 17.10 4.72
C THR A 234 -9.22 17.74 5.40
N ARG A 235 -8.35 18.37 4.59
CA ARG A 235 -7.22 19.17 5.08
C ARG A 235 -7.63 20.22 6.11
N ASP A 236 -8.81 20.82 5.94
CA ASP A 236 -9.36 21.85 6.85
C ASP A 236 -10.16 21.28 8.04
N GLY A 237 -10.29 19.94 8.11
CA GLY A 237 -10.99 19.24 9.20
C GLY A 237 -12.49 19.08 8.97
N GLU A 238 -12.99 19.33 7.76
CA GLU A 238 -14.38 19.06 7.42
C GLU A 238 -14.62 17.56 7.21
N TYR A 239 -15.78 17.08 7.62
CA TYR A 239 -16.20 15.71 7.45
C TYR A 239 -16.30 15.33 5.96
N VAL A 240 -15.70 14.21 5.61
CA VAL A 240 -15.82 13.56 4.29
C VAL A 240 -16.73 12.36 4.41
N ALA A 241 -17.89 12.40 3.75
CA ALA A 241 -18.80 11.28 3.74
C ALA A 241 -18.17 10.07 3.04
N TYR A 242 -18.04 8.97 3.75
CA TYR A 242 -17.61 7.71 3.16
C TYR A 242 -18.63 7.24 2.13
N ARG A 243 -18.13 6.78 0.99
CA ARG A 243 -18.92 6.15 -0.06
C ARG A 243 -18.53 4.69 -0.16
N PRO A 244 -19.41 3.76 0.31
CA PRO A 244 -19.13 2.32 0.21
C PRO A 244 -18.76 1.92 -1.22
N ARG A 245 -17.61 1.25 -1.36
CA ARG A 245 -17.12 0.74 -2.64
C ARG A 245 -17.66 -0.67 -2.84
N ASN A 246 -18.44 -0.87 -3.88
CA ASN A 246 -19.04 -2.16 -4.21
C ASN A 246 -18.42 -2.81 -5.45
N ARG A 247 -17.25 -2.33 -5.86
CA ARG A 247 -16.48 -2.84 -7.01
C ARG A 247 -15.02 -2.98 -6.63
N VAL A 248 -14.42 -4.07 -7.07
CA VAL A 248 -12.97 -4.30 -6.98
C VAL A 248 -12.25 -3.37 -7.94
N VAL A 249 -11.34 -2.55 -7.41
CA VAL A 249 -10.46 -1.65 -8.17
C VAL A 249 -9.05 -1.77 -7.59
N VAL A 250 -8.16 -2.48 -8.26
CA VAL A 250 -6.80 -2.77 -7.75
C VAL A 250 -5.96 -1.51 -7.54
N ALA A 251 -6.38 -0.40 -8.13
CA ALA A 251 -5.72 0.87 -7.94
C ALA A 251 -6.07 1.57 -6.61
N GLY A 252 -7.06 1.08 -5.81
CA GLY A 252 -7.35 1.78 -4.58
C GLY A 252 -8.63 1.44 -3.83
N SER A 253 -9.28 0.30 -4.07
CA SER A 253 -10.58 0.04 -3.40
C SER A 253 -10.50 -0.68 -2.05
N MET A 254 -9.31 -1.11 -1.63
CA MET A 254 -9.13 -1.85 -0.38
C MET A 254 -9.47 -0.98 0.84
N ASP A 255 -10.34 -1.51 1.70
CA ASP A 255 -10.50 -1.07 3.08
C ASP A 255 -9.76 -2.05 3.99
N THR A 256 -9.07 -1.55 5.01
CA THR A 256 -8.19 -2.35 5.88
C THR A 256 -8.11 -1.78 7.29
N THR A 257 -7.44 -2.49 8.20
CA THR A 257 -7.13 -2.01 9.55
C THR A 257 -5.62 -1.90 9.76
N LEU A 258 -5.20 -1.24 10.83
CA LEU A 258 -3.79 -1.24 11.22
C LEU A 258 -3.28 -2.64 11.46
N ASP A 259 -4.03 -3.44 12.24
CA ASP A 259 -3.64 -4.81 12.62
C ASP A 259 -3.43 -5.69 11.38
N ASP A 260 -4.38 -5.63 10.45
CA ASP A 260 -4.34 -6.43 9.23
C ASP A 260 -3.17 -6.04 8.31
N TYR A 261 -3.02 -4.74 8.02
CA TYR A 261 -1.96 -4.32 7.11
C TYR A 261 -0.56 -4.43 7.73
N ALA A 262 -0.44 -4.29 9.07
CA ALA A 262 0.81 -4.58 9.78
C ALA A 262 1.17 -6.07 9.71
N ALA A 263 0.18 -6.97 9.78
CA ALA A 263 0.40 -8.41 9.59
C ALA A 263 0.89 -8.72 8.17
N PHE A 264 0.33 -8.06 7.14
CA PHE A 264 0.83 -8.14 5.76
C PHE A 264 2.31 -7.69 5.67
N LEU A 265 2.67 -6.55 6.25
CA LEU A 265 4.06 -6.07 6.23
C LEU A 265 5.01 -7.00 7.00
N ALA A 266 4.58 -7.55 8.13
CA ALA A 266 5.35 -8.54 8.88
C ALA A 266 5.60 -9.81 8.04
N GLY A 267 4.55 -10.35 7.39
CA GLY A 267 4.67 -11.48 6.50
C GLY A 267 5.55 -11.19 5.27
N LEU A 268 5.43 -9.98 4.71
CA LEU A 268 6.28 -9.53 3.60
C LEU A 268 7.76 -9.54 3.98
N THR A 269 8.12 -9.05 5.18
CA THR A 269 9.52 -9.08 5.65
C THR A 269 10.04 -10.49 5.93
N ARG A 270 9.15 -11.45 6.25
CA ARG A 270 9.47 -12.89 6.30
C ARG A 270 9.52 -13.55 4.93
N ARG A 271 9.24 -12.81 3.83
CA ARG A 271 9.10 -13.33 2.45
C ARG A 271 8.03 -14.41 2.32
N GLU A 272 7.04 -14.37 3.17
CA GLU A 272 5.99 -15.37 3.24
C GLU A 272 5.22 -15.43 1.92
N GLY A 273 5.06 -16.64 1.36
CA GLY A 273 4.32 -16.87 0.12
C GLY A 273 5.03 -16.50 -1.19
N LEU A 274 6.31 -16.12 -1.14
CA LEU A 274 7.16 -15.86 -2.29
C LEU A 274 8.45 -16.66 -2.21
N SER A 275 8.97 -17.11 -3.34
CA SER A 275 10.36 -17.59 -3.41
C SER A 275 11.34 -16.42 -3.20
N ASP A 276 12.60 -16.74 -2.89
CA ASP A 276 13.65 -15.71 -2.77
C ASP A 276 13.81 -14.90 -4.07
N ALA A 277 13.64 -15.54 -5.22
CA ALA A 277 13.70 -14.88 -6.53
C ALA A 277 12.53 -13.92 -6.73
N ALA A 278 11.31 -14.36 -6.41
CA ALA A 278 10.11 -13.52 -6.53
C ALA A 278 10.13 -12.34 -5.54
N PHE A 279 10.62 -12.54 -4.32
CA PHE A 279 10.81 -11.45 -3.37
C PHE A 279 11.85 -10.44 -3.84
N ALA A 280 12.98 -10.93 -4.38
CA ALA A 280 13.99 -10.06 -4.98
C ALA A 280 13.42 -9.25 -6.15
N GLU A 281 12.60 -9.87 -7.00
CA GLU A 281 11.91 -9.22 -8.12
C GLU A 281 10.92 -8.14 -7.63
N LEU A 282 10.10 -8.46 -6.64
CA LEU A 282 9.12 -7.54 -6.05
C LEU A 282 9.77 -6.26 -5.51
N THR A 283 10.96 -6.40 -4.91
CA THR A 283 11.68 -5.32 -4.22
C THR A 283 12.80 -4.71 -5.07
N ALA A 284 12.95 -5.12 -6.33
CA ALA A 284 13.95 -4.58 -7.25
C ALA A 284 13.48 -3.29 -7.92
N PRO A 285 14.36 -2.29 -8.10
CA PRO A 285 14.09 -1.15 -8.96
C PRO A 285 13.82 -1.60 -10.41
N GLN A 286 12.69 -1.18 -10.96
CA GLN A 286 12.32 -1.45 -12.36
C GLN A 286 12.61 -0.24 -13.25
N ILE A 287 12.42 0.97 -12.72
CA ILE A 287 12.63 2.23 -13.42
C ILE A 287 13.11 3.31 -12.46
N ALA A 288 14.11 4.09 -12.84
CA ALA A 288 14.49 5.29 -12.12
C ALA A 288 13.41 6.36 -12.26
N ILE A 289 13.12 7.07 -11.18
CA ILE A 289 12.17 8.18 -11.17
C ILE A 289 12.96 9.47 -11.39
N THR A 290 12.75 10.08 -12.54
CA THR A 290 13.36 11.37 -12.92
C THR A 290 12.37 12.52 -12.88
N SER A 291 11.07 12.26 -12.66
CA SER A 291 10.08 13.33 -12.56
C SER A 291 10.36 14.22 -11.34
N SER A 292 10.19 15.55 -11.51
CA SER A 292 10.42 16.54 -10.46
C SER A 292 9.44 16.41 -9.28
N ARG A 293 8.34 15.69 -9.47
CA ARG A 293 7.30 15.45 -8.46
C ARG A 293 6.52 14.16 -8.74
N GLN A 294 5.88 13.63 -7.71
CA GLN A 294 5.05 12.44 -7.86
C GLN A 294 3.76 12.74 -8.63
N PHE A 295 3.16 13.90 -8.41
CA PHE A 295 1.90 14.32 -9.06
C PHE A 295 1.95 15.78 -9.50
N PRO A 296 1.54 16.07 -10.75
CA PRO A 296 1.33 15.13 -11.86
C PRO A 296 2.65 14.64 -12.45
N SER A 297 2.84 13.33 -12.56
CA SER A 297 4.09 12.70 -13.04
C SER A 297 4.18 12.60 -14.57
N HIS A 298 3.11 12.93 -15.30
CA HIS A 298 3.10 12.91 -16.77
C HIS A 298 3.71 14.18 -17.41
N LEU A 299 4.06 15.18 -16.59
CA LEU A 299 4.76 16.36 -17.06
C LEU A 299 6.20 16.01 -17.45
N PRO A 300 6.75 16.70 -18.48
CA PRO A 300 8.06 16.33 -19.04
C PRO A 300 9.26 16.84 -18.22
N GLU A 301 9.02 17.58 -17.12
CA GLU A 301 10.12 18.11 -16.30
C GLU A 301 10.84 17.00 -15.55
N ASP A 302 12.11 16.85 -15.85
CA ASP A 302 13.01 15.92 -15.15
C ASP A 302 13.89 16.66 -14.14
N THR A 303 14.34 15.90 -13.13
CA THR A 303 15.29 16.35 -12.10
C THR A 303 16.25 15.20 -11.75
N ASP A 304 17.42 15.56 -11.23
CA ASP A 304 18.39 14.64 -10.63
C ASP A 304 18.45 14.75 -9.09
N GLU A 305 17.58 15.58 -8.48
CA GLU A 305 17.58 15.83 -7.03
C GLU A 305 17.49 14.57 -6.16
N ASN A 306 16.90 13.50 -6.66
CA ASN A 306 16.76 12.24 -5.94
C ASN A 306 17.66 11.12 -6.51
N ALA A 307 18.61 11.45 -7.37
CA ALA A 307 19.51 10.46 -7.97
C ALA A 307 20.44 9.83 -6.92
N ASP A 308 20.91 10.61 -5.93
CA ASP A 308 21.81 10.14 -4.87
C ASP A 308 21.18 9.06 -3.98
N ILE A 309 19.86 9.06 -3.83
CA ILE A 309 19.12 8.03 -3.09
C ILE A 309 18.58 6.92 -4.02
N GLY A 310 18.87 6.96 -5.32
CA GLY A 310 18.41 5.99 -6.28
C GLY A 310 16.88 5.86 -6.34
N LEU A 311 16.14 6.99 -6.22
CA LEU A 311 14.69 6.97 -6.23
C LEU A 311 14.16 6.28 -7.49
N SER A 312 13.35 5.25 -7.31
CA SER A 312 12.89 4.35 -8.37
C SER A 312 11.51 3.79 -8.04
N TYR A 313 10.92 3.08 -8.98
CA TYR A 313 9.70 2.32 -8.75
C TYR A 313 9.91 0.85 -9.10
N GLY A 314 9.33 -0.03 -8.27
CA GLY A 314 9.32 -1.49 -8.44
C GLY A 314 7.93 -1.99 -8.83
N LEU A 315 7.61 -3.22 -8.46
CA LEU A 315 6.33 -3.86 -8.77
C LEU A 315 5.28 -3.52 -7.68
N GLY A 316 4.68 -2.33 -7.80
CA GLY A 316 3.68 -1.81 -6.87
C GLY A 316 4.23 -0.98 -5.70
N TRP A 317 5.55 -0.83 -5.59
CA TRP A 317 6.25 -0.12 -4.54
C TRP A 317 7.18 0.96 -5.09
N GLY A 318 7.22 2.12 -4.43
CA GLY A 318 8.33 3.05 -4.60
C GLY A 318 9.56 2.53 -3.86
N ILE A 319 10.76 2.84 -4.35
CA ILE A 319 12.03 2.29 -3.86
C ILE A 319 13.06 3.40 -3.77
N TYR A 320 13.87 3.39 -2.73
CA TYR A 320 15.08 4.23 -2.62
C TYR A 320 16.10 3.60 -1.67
N GLU A 321 17.36 4.05 -1.74
CA GLU A 321 18.42 3.56 -0.87
C GLU A 321 18.56 4.44 0.37
N THR A 322 18.79 3.81 1.52
CA THR A 322 18.99 4.45 2.82
C THR A 322 20.30 4.01 3.45
N PRO A 323 20.79 4.68 4.51
CA PRO A 323 21.94 4.19 5.29
C PRO A 323 21.70 2.79 5.90
N TYR A 324 20.47 2.32 5.95
CA TYR A 324 20.07 1.04 6.56
C TYR A 324 19.70 -0.03 5.52
N GLY A 325 20.02 0.22 4.25
CA GLY A 325 19.67 -0.63 3.12
C GLY A 325 18.50 -0.08 2.31
N ARG A 326 17.97 -0.92 1.43
CA ARG A 326 16.87 -0.56 0.54
C ARG A 326 15.57 -0.31 1.29
N ALA A 327 14.96 0.81 0.99
CA ALA A 327 13.60 1.13 1.42
C ALA A 327 12.60 0.84 0.31
N ILE A 328 11.50 0.18 0.65
CA ILE A 328 10.29 0.13 -0.17
C ILE A 328 9.19 0.89 0.52
N PHE A 329 8.41 1.66 -0.23
CA PHE A 329 7.33 2.46 0.34
C PHE A 329 6.08 2.45 -0.52
N LYS A 330 4.95 2.69 0.14
CA LYS A 330 3.69 2.97 -0.54
C LYS A 330 2.85 3.94 0.28
N GLU A 331 2.37 4.96 -0.38
CA GLU A 331 1.36 5.85 0.15
C GLU A 331 -0.05 5.42 -0.26
N GLY A 332 -1.04 5.84 0.52
CA GLY A 332 -2.45 5.70 0.20
C GLY A 332 -3.20 6.98 0.55
N ASN A 333 -3.48 7.82 -0.44
CA ASN A 333 -4.07 9.14 -0.23
C ASN A 333 -5.37 9.26 -1.02
N GLU A 334 -6.38 9.79 -0.36
CA GLU A 334 -7.65 10.22 -0.95
C GLU A 334 -8.24 11.32 -0.06
N ASP A 335 -9.33 11.97 -0.49
CA ASP A 335 -10.06 12.90 0.36
C ASP A 335 -10.41 12.21 1.69
N GLY A 336 -9.97 12.79 2.79
CA GLY A 336 -10.22 12.27 4.13
C GLY A 336 -9.33 11.13 4.60
N THR A 337 -8.30 10.74 3.87
CA THR A 337 -7.33 9.74 4.34
C THR A 337 -5.92 10.00 3.83
N ASN A 338 -4.92 9.76 4.70
CA ASN A 338 -3.52 9.66 4.33
C ASN A 338 -2.90 8.44 5.02
N ASN A 339 -2.27 7.59 4.24
CA ASN A 339 -1.62 6.38 4.73
C ASN A 339 -0.20 6.29 4.21
N TYR A 340 0.66 5.64 4.96
CA TYR A 340 2.05 5.43 4.57
C TYR A 340 2.60 4.13 5.12
N ALA A 341 3.15 3.31 4.25
CA ALA A 341 3.92 2.12 4.59
C ALA A 341 5.36 2.31 4.11
N LEU A 342 6.34 2.05 4.97
CA LEU A 342 7.76 2.12 4.69
C LEU A 342 8.45 0.91 5.31
N CYS A 343 9.14 0.12 4.52
CA CYS A 343 9.94 -1.00 4.99
C CYS A 343 11.40 -0.86 4.56
N LEU A 344 12.31 -1.05 5.50
CA LEU A 344 13.76 -1.15 5.30
C LEU A 344 14.09 -2.65 5.20
N ILE A 345 14.37 -3.10 3.99
CA ILE A 345 14.41 -4.55 3.67
C ILE A 345 15.53 -5.26 4.41
N GLU A 346 16.77 -4.76 4.34
CA GLU A 346 17.92 -5.39 4.98
C GLU A 346 17.90 -5.25 6.50
N ALA A 347 17.32 -4.14 6.99
CA ALA A 347 17.16 -3.93 8.43
C ALA A 347 15.97 -4.70 9.02
N ALA A 348 15.09 -5.27 8.18
CA ALA A 348 13.84 -5.92 8.55
C ALA A 348 12.98 -5.07 9.51
N ARG A 349 12.80 -3.78 9.17
CA ARG A 349 12.02 -2.81 9.94
C ARG A 349 10.97 -2.15 9.05
N CYS A 350 9.72 -2.10 9.53
CA CYS A 350 8.67 -1.35 8.83
C CYS A 350 7.98 -0.37 9.78
N LEU A 351 7.51 0.72 9.19
CA LEU A 351 6.59 1.69 9.76
C LEU A 351 5.30 1.69 8.92
N LEU A 352 4.17 1.54 9.59
CA LEU A 352 2.85 1.72 9.00
C LEU A 352 2.14 2.85 9.71
N ILE A 353 1.57 3.77 8.94
CA ILE A 353 0.71 4.85 9.42
C ILE A 353 -0.58 4.82 8.61
N LEU A 354 -1.73 4.76 9.30
CA LEU A 354 -3.03 5.00 8.69
C LEU A 354 -3.68 6.19 9.42
N SER A 355 -4.23 7.14 8.65
CA SER A 355 -4.90 8.30 9.23
C SER A 355 -6.18 8.64 8.48
N ASN A 356 -7.16 9.08 9.22
CA ASN A 356 -8.45 9.54 8.71
C ASN A 356 -8.48 11.05 8.40
N ARG A 357 -7.33 11.64 8.09
CA ARG A 357 -7.22 13.06 7.70
C ARG A 357 -6.30 13.27 6.50
N ALA A 358 -6.74 14.08 5.55
CA ALA A 358 -6.00 14.40 4.32
C ALA A 358 -4.71 15.25 4.53
N ARG A 359 -4.37 15.63 5.77
CA ARG A 359 -3.14 16.38 6.13
C ARG A 359 -2.17 15.58 6.99
N ALA A 360 -2.44 14.32 7.26
CA ALA A 360 -1.58 13.53 8.14
C ALA A 360 -0.17 13.33 7.56
N ASP A 361 -0.01 13.40 6.23
CA ASP A 361 1.28 13.37 5.53
C ASP A 361 2.28 14.41 6.02
N SER A 362 1.82 15.54 6.57
CA SER A 362 2.68 16.57 7.17
C SER A 362 3.45 16.09 8.40
N THR A 363 3.09 14.92 8.97
CA THR A 363 3.78 14.28 10.11
C THR A 363 4.73 13.17 9.69
N PHE A 364 4.63 12.64 8.46
CA PHE A 364 5.28 11.38 8.07
C PHE A 364 6.80 11.43 8.12
N LEU A 365 7.41 12.55 7.68
CA LEU A 365 8.85 12.73 7.75
C LEU A 365 9.36 12.65 9.20
N TYR A 366 8.67 13.32 10.12
CA TYR A 366 9.05 13.36 11.53
C TYR A 366 8.89 12.00 12.20
N LEU A 367 7.77 11.32 11.94
CA LEU A 367 7.51 9.99 12.48
C LEU A 367 8.50 8.95 11.91
N ALA A 368 8.78 8.98 10.61
CA ALA A 368 9.75 8.09 9.99
C ALA A 368 11.15 8.31 10.59
N ASN A 369 11.62 9.54 10.70
CA ASN A 369 12.94 9.86 11.26
C ASN A 369 13.04 9.52 12.76
N ALA A 370 11.98 9.78 13.52
CA ALA A 370 11.96 9.45 14.95
C ALA A 370 11.97 7.93 15.22
N LEU A 371 11.28 7.14 14.37
CA LEU A 371 11.03 5.72 14.62
C LEU A 371 11.92 4.77 13.82
N LEU A 372 12.40 5.18 12.65
CA LEU A 372 13.31 4.36 11.83
C LEU A 372 14.72 4.96 11.70
N GLY A 373 14.94 6.21 12.13
CA GLY A 373 16.18 6.95 11.90
C GLY A 373 16.12 7.77 10.62
N GLU A 374 17.19 8.46 10.31
CA GLU A 374 17.25 9.28 9.10
C GLU A 374 17.30 8.41 7.85
N THR A 375 16.11 8.19 7.26
CA THR A 375 15.93 7.31 6.10
C THR A 375 16.14 8.03 4.76
N GLY A 376 16.24 9.37 4.74
CA GLY A 376 16.31 10.13 3.50
C GLY A 376 14.99 10.11 2.69
N LEU A 377 13.84 9.95 3.38
CA LEU A 377 12.53 9.94 2.73
C LEU A 377 12.37 11.10 1.74
N PRO A 378 12.05 10.85 0.45
CA PRO A 378 11.94 11.89 -0.58
C PRO A 378 10.62 12.67 -0.44
N TRP A 379 10.40 13.31 0.70
CA TRP A 379 9.15 13.96 1.08
C TRP A 379 8.78 15.12 0.15
N ALA A 380 9.74 15.91 -0.31
CA ALA A 380 9.50 17.02 -1.23
C ALA A 380 8.99 16.52 -2.59
N TRP A 381 9.60 15.47 -3.14
CA TRP A 381 9.13 14.84 -4.38
C TRP A 381 7.69 14.30 -4.23
N LYS A 382 7.35 13.77 -3.06
CA LYS A 382 5.99 13.29 -2.78
C LYS A 382 4.96 14.42 -2.63
N GLY A 383 5.41 15.67 -2.51
CA GLY A 383 4.56 16.82 -2.22
C GLY A 383 4.11 16.89 -0.75
N TYR A 384 4.81 16.19 0.15
CA TYR A 384 4.55 16.29 1.58
C TYR A 384 5.19 17.56 2.12
N VAL A 385 4.35 18.42 2.70
CA VAL A 385 4.82 19.65 3.34
C VAL A 385 4.73 19.45 4.85
N PRO A 386 5.87 19.40 5.57
CA PRO A 386 5.87 19.31 7.02
C PRO A 386 5.04 20.40 7.66
N TYR A 387 4.36 20.10 8.76
CA TYR A 387 3.36 20.98 9.38
C TYR A 387 3.96 22.31 9.92
N ASP A 388 5.25 22.37 10.16
CA ASP A 388 5.99 23.56 10.63
C ASP A 388 6.72 24.32 9.49
N HIS A 389 6.59 23.82 8.25
CA HIS A 389 6.99 24.56 7.06
C HIS A 389 5.80 25.41 6.60
N ALA A 390 5.99 26.72 6.50
CA ALA A 390 4.95 27.61 5.97
C ALA A 390 4.68 27.28 4.50
N ASP A 391 3.39 27.27 4.13
CA ASP A 391 2.96 27.18 2.73
C ASP A 391 3.43 28.41 1.95
#